data_b46f403be36176e97ff03297219e0cdd
#
_entry.id   b46f403be36176e97ff03297219e0cdd
#
_cell.length_a   1.000
_cell.length_b   1.000
_cell.length_c   1.000
_cell.angle_alpha   90.00
_cell.angle_beta   90.00
_cell.angle_gamma   90.00
#
_symmetry.space_group_name_H-M   'P 1'
#
loop_
_entity.id
_entity.type
_entity.pdbx_description
1 polymer ?
#
loop_
_entity_poly.entity_id
_entity_poly.type
_entity_poly.pdbx_seq_one_letter_code
_entity_poly.pdbx_strand_id
1 'polypeptide(L)'
;MNIRPVAIRDIKGKGKGLVATRSLKEGEVVLQELPLLVGQLTSSTTWTGAPQATSLLVKKLVQTFNNLVPEQQALVLSLHAPEHSESCVNHPELGEKEKRLLRIFASNNIEIDHHERCGLYEVASRINHSCSPNAYWQARSKDTKLTVRTCQDVAVGEEVVVDYYIFDNFPTREERMTKINNERLFMCRYTMPTERLCIKAIVCYGDFSLCWQV
;
A
#
# COMPACT_ATOMS: atom_id res chain seq x y z
N MET A 1 2.58 26.39 4.48
CA MET A 1 2.25 25.18 3.69
C MET A 1 3.48 24.31 3.61
N ASN A 2 3.46 23.11 4.17
CA ASN A 2 4.57 22.17 3.95
C ASN A 2 4.49 21.70 2.49
N ILE A 3 5.36 22.25 1.65
CA ILE A 3 5.48 21.84 0.25
C ILE A 3 6.06 20.42 0.26
N ARG A 4 5.24 19.44 -0.04
CA ARG A 4 5.68 18.05 -0.17
C ARG A 4 6.69 17.99 -1.32
N PRO A 5 7.82 17.30 -1.18
CA PRO A 5 8.84 17.21 -2.22
C PRO A 5 8.47 16.23 -3.34
N VAL A 6 7.20 15.86 -3.44
CA VAL A 6 6.65 14.93 -4.43
C VAL A 6 5.32 15.43 -4.99
N ALA A 7 5.02 15.03 -6.22
CA ALA A 7 3.76 15.30 -6.89
C ALA A 7 3.15 14.01 -7.45
N ILE A 8 1.82 13.91 -7.41
CA ILE A 8 1.09 12.83 -8.08
C ILE A 8 1.13 13.10 -9.59
N ARG A 9 1.53 12.09 -10.37
CA ARG A 9 1.61 12.13 -11.83
C ARG A 9 1.04 10.85 -12.43
N ASP A 10 0.67 10.92 -13.71
CA ASP A 10 0.37 9.72 -14.49
C ASP A 10 1.66 9.03 -14.88
N ILE A 11 1.79 7.75 -14.53
CA ILE A 11 2.93 6.90 -14.85
C ILE A 11 2.52 5.91 -15.94
N LYS A 12 3.22 5.94 -17.05
CA LYS A 12 2.89 5.09 -18.20
C LYS A 12 2.80 3.60 -17.80
N GLY A 13 1.61 3.04 -17.97
CA GLY A 13 1.34 1.62 -17.68
C GLY A 13 1.21 1.26 -16.20
N LYS A 14 1.15 2.27 -15.29
CA LYS A 14 0.96 2.04 -13.85
C LYS A 14 -0.15 2.89 -13.22
N GLY A 15 -0.81 3.77 -14.01
CA GLY A 15 -1.78 4.72 -13.49
C GLY A 15 -1.13 5.89 -12.76
N LYS A 16 -1.64 6.26 -11.60
CA LYS A 16 -1.06 7.34 -10.78
C LYS A 16 0.17 6.83 -10.03
N GLY A 17 1.16 7.71 -9.84
CA GLY A 17 2.34 7.46 -9.03
C GLY A 17 2.86 8.75 -8.40
N LEU A 18 3.83 8.65 -7.51
CA LEU A 18 4.52 9.78 -6.90
C LEU A 18 5.85 10.04 -7.60
N VAL A 19 6.08 11.29 -8.00
CA VAL A 19 7.32 11.72 -8.66
C VAL A 19 7.99 12.80 -7.81
N ALA A 20 9.30 12.68 -7.62
CA ALA A 20 10.11 13.67 -6.90
C ALA A 20 10.12 15.01 -7.65
N THR A 21 9.77 16.12 -6.96
CA THR A 21 9.78 17.48 -7.53
C THR A 21 11.11 18.20 -7.37
N ARG A 22 12.00 17.62 -6.56
CA ARG A 22 13.42 17.98 -6.38
C ARG A 22 14.22 16.73 -6.07
N SER A 23 15.53 16.81 -6.09
CA SER A 23 16.39 15.71 -5.60
C SER A 23 16.12 15.46 -4.12
N LEU A 24 16.05 14.18 -3.72
CA LEU A 24 15.86 13.71 -2.36
C LEU A 24 17.10 12.91 -1.95
N LYS A 25 17.51 13.06 -0.71
CA LYS A 25 18.64 12.31 -0.14
C LYS A 25 18.15 11.05 0.55
N GLU A 26 19.02 10.04 0.65
CA GLU A 26 18.77 8.84 1.45
C GLU A 26 18.35 9.22 2.88
N GLY A 27 17.31 8.55 3.43
CA GLY A 27 16.75 8.80 4.76
C GLY A 27 15.82 10.02 4.86
N GLU A 28 15.63 10.77 3.78
CA GLU A 28 14.77 11.94 3.79
C GLU A 28 13.29 11.58 3.91
N VAL A 29 12.52 12.33 4.71
CA VAL A 29 11.07 12.17 4.81
C VAL A 29 10.40 12.78 3.58
N VAL A 30 9.79 11.92 2.79
CA VAL A 30 9.04 12.28 1.58
C VAL A 30 7.62 12.73 1.90
N LEU A 31 6.98 12.04 2.84
CA LEU A 31 5.57 12.20 3.15
C LEU A 31 5.29 11.79 4.59
N GLN A 32 4.42 12.55 5.25
CA GLN A 32 3.76 12.13 6.49
C GLN A 32 2.26 12.38 6.35
N GLU A 33 1.45 11.38 6.65
CA GLU A 33 0.02 11.40 6.37
C GLU A 33 -0.78 10.64 7.42
N LEU A 34 -1.97 11.13 7.75
CA LEU A 34 -2.98 10.38 8.51
C LEU A 34 -3.91 9.66 7.52
N PRO A 35 -4.45 8.49 7.88
CA PRO A 35 -5.33 7.77 6.98
C PRO A 35 -6.67 8.51 6.78
N LEU A 36 -7.20 8.43 5.57
CA LEU A 36 -8.57 8.84 5.26
C LEU A 36 -9.59 7.89 5.88
N LEU A 37 -9.26 6.61 5.92
CA LEU A 37 -10.12 5.54 6.39
C LEU A 37 -9.27 4.46 7.04
N VAL A 38 -9.68 3.98 8.20
CA VAL A 38 -9.07 2.82 8.88
C VAL A 38 -10.09 1.69 8.89
N GLY A 39 -9.66 0.52 8.48
CA GLY A 39 -10.40 -0.73 8.56
C GLY A 39 -9.61 -1.82 9.26
N GLN A 40 -10.27 -2.93 9.55
CA GLN A 40 -9.62 -4.14 10.05
C GLN A 40 -9.65 -5.21 8.97
N LEU A 41 -8.52 -5.94 8.84
CA LEU A 41 -8.45 -7.18 8.10
C LEU A 41 -8.15 -8.29 9.09
N THR A 42 -8.74 -9.46 8.93
CA THR A 42 -8.37 -10.62 9.77
C THR A 42 -7.09 -11.25 9.22
N SER A 43 -6.25 -11.76 10.11
CA SER A 43 -4.97 -12.42 9.79
C SER A 43 -5.06 -13.65 8.88
N SER A 44 -6.26 -14.17 8.65
CA SER A 44 -6.49 -15.28 7.70
C SER A 44 -6.67 -14.81 6.25
N THR A 45 -6.53 -13.51 6.01
CA THR A 45 -6.67 -12.92 4.69
C THR A 45 -5.36 -12.95 3.95
N THR A 46 -4.94 -14.13 3.51
CA THR A 46 -4.01 -14.21 2.40
C THR A 46 -4.73 -13.65 1.18
N TRP A 47 -4.09 -12.76 0.45
CA TRP A 47 -4.63 -12.12 -0.76
C TRP A 47 -5.02 -13.11 -1.89
N THR A 48 -4.67 -14.38 -1.74
CA THR A 48 -4.95 -15.47 -2.69
C THR A 48 -6.36 -16.05 -2.60
N GLY A 49 -7.11 -15.65 -1.63
CA GLY A 49 -8.55 -15.86 -1.55
C GLY A 49 -9.10 -14.57 -1.03
N ALA A 50 -10.07 -13.99 -1.72
CA ALA A 50 -10.79 -12.86 -1.17
C ALA A 50 -10.99 -13.14 0.32
N PRO A 51 -10.54 -12.24 1.21
CA PRO A 51 -10.84 -12.46 2.60
C PRO A 51 -12.34 -12.65 2.64
N GLN A 52 -12.78 -13.74 3.20
CA GLN A 52 -14.10 -13.75 3.76
C GLN A 52 -14.03 -12.76 4.92
N ALA A 53 -13.93 -11.46 4.56
CA ALA A 53 -14.16 -10.41 5.50
C ALA A 53 -15.51 -10.78 6.08
N THR A 54 -15.53 -11.15 7.36
CA THR A 54 -16.80 -11.52 7.98
C THR A 54 -17.75 -10.38 7.65
N SER A 55 -19.01 -10.70 7.37
CA SER A 55 -20.05 -9.68 7.10
C SER A 55 -19.99 -8.51 8.09
N LEU A 56 -19.49 -8.75 9.29
CA LEU A 56 -19.28 -7.74 10.32
C LEU A 56 -18.15 -6.75 9.99
N LEU A 57 -17.00 -7.20 9.47
CA LEU A 57 -15.87 -6.31 9.11
C LEU A 57 -16.24 -5.43 7.93
N VAL A 58 -16.94 -6.00 6.95
CA VAL A 58 -17.47 -5.24 5.80
C VAL A 58 -18.44 -4.16 6.28
N LYS A 59 -19.39 -4.52 7.14
CA LYS A 59 -20.35 -3.56 7.72
C LYS A 59 -19.64 -2.44 8.48
N LYS A 60 -18.63 -2.76 9.29
CA LYS A 60 -17.83 -1.76 10.01
C LYS A 60 -17.09 -0.83 9.06
N LEU A 61 -16.46 -1.36 8.01
CA LEU A 61 -15.75 -0.56 7.01
C LEU A 61 -16.72 0.40 6.29
N VAL A 62 -17.87 -0.10 5.85
CA VAL A 62 -18.93 0.71 5.21
C VAL A 62 -19.44 1.78 6.16
N GLN A 63 -19.71 1.43 7.41
CA GLN A 63 -20.14 2.40 8.42
C GLN A 63 -19.08 3.49 8.65
N THR A 64 -17.81 3.11 8.82
CA THR A 64 -16.71 4.06 8.96
C THR A 64 -16.63 5.00 7.77
N PHE A 65 -16.73 4.47 6.55
CA PHE A 65 -16.75 5.27 5.33
C PHE A 65 -17.95 6.23 5.27
N ASN A 66 -19.15 5.78 5.64
CA ASN A 66 -20.36 6.62 5.61
C ASN A 66 -20.30 7.75 6.66
N ASN A 67 -19.52 7.61 7.70
CA ASN A 67 -19.28 8.66 8.70
C ASN A 67 -18.26 9.72 8.28
N LEU A 68 -17.56 9.50 7.15
CA LEU A 68 -16.64 10.51 6.60
C LEU A 68 -17.44 11.68 6.00
N VAL A 69 -16.86 12.88 6.04
CA VAL A 69 -17.42 14.02 5.32
C VAL A 69 -17.36 13.79 3.80
N PRO A 70 -18.25 14.42 3.00
CA PRO A 70 -18.35 14.17 1.56
C PRO A 70 -17.03 14.31 0.80
N GLU A 71 -16.18 15.26 1.18
CA GLU A 71 -14.88 15.50 0.57
C GLU A 71 -13.93 14.32 0.79
N GLN A 72 -13.91 13.75 2.01
CA GLN A 72 -13.11 12.57 2.32
C GLN A 72 -13.65 11.32 1.61
N GLN A 73 -14.98 11.16 1.53
CA GLN A 73 -15.58 10.08 0.75
C GLN A 73 -15.16 10.16 -0.73
N ALA A 74 -15.16 11.37 -1.30
CA ALA A 74 -14.72 11.61 -2.68
C ALA A 74 -13.24 11.24 -2.87
N LEU A 75 -12.37 11.61 -1.93
CA LEU A 75 -10.96 11.23 -1.96
C LEU A 75 -10.76 9.71 -1.91
N VAL A 76 -11.46 9.01 -1.01
CA VAL A 76 -11.43 7.54 -0.95
C VAL A 76 -11.88 6.95 -2.29
N LEU A 77 -13.02 7.39 -2.82
CA LEU A 77 -13.57 6.88 -4.07
C LEU A 77 -12.72 7.24 -5.32
N SER A 78 -11.77 8.17 -5.19
CA SER A 78 -10.81 8.51 -6.26
C SER A 78 -9.62 7.57 -6.35
N LEU A 79 -9.44 6.69 -5.36
CA LEU A 79 -8.37 5.69 -5.37
C LEU A 79 -8.67 4.58 -6.40
N HIS A 80 -7.63 3.86 -6.80
CA HIS A 80 -7.75 2.78 -7.77
C HIS A 80 -8.70 1.67 -7.27
N ALA A 81 -9.58 1.21 -8.14
CA ALA A 81 -10.47 0.07 -7.90
C ALA A 81 -10.38 -0.85 -9.11
N PRO A 82 -9.78 -2.04 -9.00
CA PRO A 82 -9.74 -2.99 -10.10
C PRO A 82 -11.16 -3.44 -10.46
N GLU A 83 -11.46 -3.53 -11.78
CA GLU A 83 -12.80 -3.87 -12.27
C GLU A 83 -13.20 -5.31 -11.94
N HIS A 84 -12.23 -6.23 -11.93
CA HIS A 84 -12.43 -7.68 -11.80
C HIS A 84 -11.85 -8.25 -10.51
N SER A 85 -12.06 -7.57 -9.37
CA SER A 85 -11.67 -8.15 -8.08
C SER A 85 -12.77 -9.10 -7.57
N GLU A 86 -12.44 -10.38 -7.42
CA GLU A 86 -13.33 -11.39 -6.83
C GLU A 86 -13.71 -11.09 -5.37
N SER A 87 -13.02 -10.15 -4.74
CA SER A 87 -13.24 -9.75 -3.34
C SER A 87 -14.68 -9.31 -3.02
N CYS A 88 -15.48 -8.99 -4.04
CA CYS A 88 -16.84 -8.49 -3.88
C CYS A 88 -17.93 -9.49 -4.26
N VAL A 89 -17.56 -10.65 -4.82
CA VAL A 89 -18.52 -11.64 -5.35
C VAL A 89 -19.39 -12.23 -4.23
N ASN A 90 -18.85 -12.29 -3.01
CA ASN A 90 -19.52 -12.96 -1.88
C ASN A 90 -20.40 -12.03 -1.03
N HIS A 91 -20.70 -10.82 -1.50
CA HIS A 91 -21.52 -9.83 -0.80
C HIS A 91 -22.66 -9.31 -1.69
N PRO A 92 -23.64 -10.18 -2.03
CA PRO A 92 -24.74 -9.80 -2.90
C PRO A 92 -25.65 -8.72 -2.28
N GLU A 93 -25.61 -8.58 -0.95
CA GLU A 93 -26.38 -7.59 -0.19
C GLU A 93 -25.84 -6.15 -0.33
N LEU A 94 -24.63 -5.96 -0.87
CA LEU A 94 -24.01 -4.65 -0.99
C LEU A 94 -24.40 -3.96 -2.30
N GLY A 95 -24.60 -2.65 -2.22
CA GLY A 95 -24.74 -1.78 -3.38
C GLY A 95 -23.42 -1.55 -4.12
N GLU A 96 -23.47 -1.01 -5.32
CA GLU A 96 -22.28 -0.81 -6.17
C GLU A 96 -21.25 0.14 -5.55
N LYS A 97 -21.69 1.16 -4.80
CA LYS A 97 -20.78 2.07 -4.08
C LYS A 97 -19.98 1.33 -3.00
N GLU A 98 -20.61 0.44 -2.27
CA GLU A 98 -20.00 -0.36 -1.21
C GLU A 98 -19.06 -1.42 -1.80
N LYS A 99 -19.47 -2.10 -2.87
CA LYS A 99 -18.58 -3.01 -3.61
C LYS A 99 -17.35 -2.29 -4.15
N ARG A 100 -17.51 -1.06 -4.69
CA ARG A 100 -16.39 -0.23 -5.11
C ARG A 100 -15.47 0.11 -3.93
N LEU A 101 -16.02 0.47 -2.78
CA LEU A 101 -15.25 0.72 -1.55
C LEU A 101 -14.43 -0.49 -1.15
N LEU A 102 -14.99 -1.70 -1.19
CA LEU A 102 -14.26 -2.93 -0.88
C LEU A 102 -13.09 -3.16 -1.84
N ARG A 103 -13.31 -2.98 -3.15
CA ARG A 103 -12.23 -3.08 -4.15
C ARG A 103 -11.13 -2.07 -3.91
N ILE A 104 -11.50 -0.83 -3.60
CA ILE A 104 -10.55 0.22 -3.26
C ILE A 104 -9.75 -0.18 -2.01
N PHE A 105 -10.44 -0.60 -0.94
CA PHE A 105 -9.78 -0.97 0.31
C PHE A 105 -8.84 -2.15 0.09
N ALA A 106 -9.30 -3.19 -0.59
CA ALA A 106 -8.48 -4.36 -0.90
C ALA A 106 -7.20 -4.00 -1.66
N SER A 107 -7.26 -3.04 -2.59
CA SER A 107 -6.14 -2.74 -3.49
C SER A 107 -5.18 -1.66 -2.99
N ASN A 108 -5.59 -0.83 -2.02
CA ASN A 108 -4.82 0.36 -1.63
C ASN A 108 -4.52 0.43 -0.13
N ASN A 109 -4.97 -0.54 0.67
CA ASN A 109 -4.71 -0.50 2.10
C ASN A 109 -3.22 -0.69 2.40
N ILE A 110 -2.78 0.00 3.45
CA ILE A 110 -1.42 -0.10 4.02
C ILE A 110 -1.58 -0.55 5.46
N GLU A 111 -0.83 -1.59 5.84
CA GLU A 111 -0.84 -2.12 7.20
C GLU A 111 -0.35 -1.06 8.21
N ILE A 112 -1.06 -0.94 9.33
CA ILE A 112 -0.72 -0.02 10.43
C ILE A 112 -0.05 -0.79 11.56
N ASP A 113 -0.59 -1.97 11.88
CA ASP A 113 -0.08 -2.82 12.94
C ASP A 113 -0.34 -4.29 12.62
N HIS A 114 0.55 -5.14 13.06
CA HIS A 114 0.63 -6.58 12.79
C HIS A 114 -0.73 -7.27 12.61
N HIS A 115 -1.31 -7.15 11.41
CA HIS A 115 -2.51 -7.82 10.91
C HIS A 115 -3.87 -7.38 11.48
N GLU A 116 -3.93 -6.32 12.30
CA GLU A 116 -5.20 -5.91 12.86
C GLU A 116 -5.81 -4.71 12.13
N ARG A 117 -5.04 -3.65 11.90
CA ARG A 117 -5.55 -2.42 11.27
C ARG A 117 -4.81 -2.10 9.99
N CYS A 118 -5.59 -1.66 9.00
CA CYS A 118 -5.08 -1.16 7.73
C CYS A 118 -5.69 0.22 7.44
N GLY A 119 -4.93 1.08 6.78
CA GLY A 119 -5.37 2.43 6.43
C GLY A 119 -5.39 2.67 4.92
N LEU A 120 -6.32 3.50 4.46
CA LEU A 120 -6.26 4.16 3.16
C LEU A 120 -5.70 5.56 3.34
N TYR A 121 -4.73 5.92 2.53
CA TYR A 121 -4.06 7.22 2.57
C TYR A 121 -4.26 7.94 1.23
N GLU A 122 -4.45 9.26 1.24
CA GLU A 122 -4.73 10.03 0.02
C GLU A 122 -3.57 9.95 -0.98
N VAL A 123 -2.36 10.16 -0.49
CA VAL A 123 -1.15 10.25 -1.31
C VAL A 123 -0.36 8.95 -1.29
N ALA A 124 -0.15 8.36 -0.11
CA ALA A 124 0.67 7.16 0.03
C ALA A 124 0.06 5.94 -0.69
N SER A 125 -1.28 5.83 -0.72
CA SER A 125 -1.95 4.75 -1.49
C SER A 125 -1.78 4.86 -3.03
N ARG A 126 -1.10 5.91 -3.51
CA ARG A 126 -0.76 6.09 -4.94
C ARG A 126 0.70 5.79 -5.24
N ILE A 127 1.51 5.42 -4.24
CA ILE A 127 2.89 5.00 -4.45
C ILE A 127 2.88 3.64 -5.11
N ASN A 128 3.57 3.49 -6.23
CA ASN A 128 3.65 2.24 -6.96
C ASN A 128 4.67 1.27 -6.35
N HIS A 129 4.49 0.00 -6.66
CA HIS A 129 5.42 -1.05 -6.28
C HIS A 129 6.66 -1.09 -7.16
N SER A 130 7.79 -1.42 -6.52
CA SER A 130 9.00 -1.93 -7.18
C SER A 130 9.66 -2.98 -6.30
N CYS A 131 10.12 -4.09 -6.90
CA CYS A 131 10.98 -5.06 -6.20
C CYS A 131 12.40 -4.51 -5.93
N SER A 132 12.73 -3.31 -6.45
CA SER A 132 13.91 -2.52 -6.09
C SER A 132 13.44 -1.12 -5.71
N PRO A 133 12.91 -0.96 -4.49
CA PRO A 133 12.35 0.29 -4.04
C PRO A 133 13.44 1.34 -3.79
N ASN A 134 13.07 2.62 -3.95
CA ASN A 134 13.89 3.75 -3.52
C ASN A 134 13.34 4.44 -2.26
N ALA A 135 12.22 3.92 -1.75
CA ALA A 135 11.61 4.40 -0.52
C ALA A 135 10.94 3.25 0.24
N TYR A 136 10.62 3.50 1.49
CA TYR A 136 9.83 2.61 2.33
C TYR A 136 8.82 3.42 3.14
N TRP A 137 7.79 2.74 3.63
CA TRP A 137 6.80 3.35 4.53
C TRP A 137 6.77 2.63 5.87
N GLN A 138 6.36 3.39 6.88
CA GLN A 138 6.12 2.87 8.23
C GLN A 138 4.94 3.60 8.83
N ALA A 139 3.93 2.86 9.25
CA ALA A 139 2.83 3.40 10.02
C ALA A 139 3.11 3.23 11.52
N ARG A 140 2.63 4.18 12.32
CA ARG A 140 2.72 4.10 13.78
C ARG A 140 1.38 3.63 14.35
N SER A 141 1.39 2.55 15.12
CA SER A 141 0.18 1.99 15.73
C SER A 141 -0.54 2.97 16.66
N LYS A 142 0.20 3.85 17.33
CA LYS A 142 -0.34 4.79 18.31
C LYS A 142 -1.30 5.82 17.70
N ASP A 143 -0.97 6.38 16.56
CA ASP A 143 -1.71 7.48 15.93
C ASP A 143 -2.05 7.24 14.45
N THR A 144 -1.79 6.02 13.97
CA THR A 144 -2.03 5.60 12.59
C THR A 144 -1.29 6.42 11.53
N LYS A 145 -0.37 7.30 11.95
CA LYS A 145 0.39 8.18 11.06
C LYS A 145 1.39 7.38 10.24
N LEU A 146 1.28 7.48 8.93
CA LEU A 146 2.23 6.92 7.98
C LEU A 146 3.37 7.91 7.74
N THR A 147 4.60 7.40 7.69
CA THR A 147 5.79 8.13 7.25
C THR A 147 6.40 7.38 6.08
N VAL A 148 6.67 8.05 4.99
CA VAL A 148 7.44 7.54 3.84
C VAL A 148 8.81 8.17 3.85
N ARG A 149 9.87 7.34 3.74
CA ARG A 149 11.27 7.78 3.67
C ARG A 149 11.98 7.16 2.48
N THR A 150 12.92 7.89 1.92
CA THR A 150 13.84 7.34 0.91
C THR A 150 14.82 6.35 1.57
N CYS A 151 15.17 5.30 0.83
CA CYS A 151 16.25 4.35 1.20
C CYS A 151 17.46 4.44 0.26
N GLN A 152 17.45 5.39 -0.64
CA GLN A 152 18.55 5.82 -1.50
C GLN A 152 18.28 7.23 -2.03
N ASP A 153 19.27 7.86 -2.66
CA ASP A 153 19.07 9.15 -3.35
C ASP A 153 18.05 8.98 -4.49
N VAL A 154 17.15 9.94 -4.62
CA VAL A 154 16.12 9.97 -5.68
C VAL A 154 16.29 11.26 -6.49
N ALA A 155 16.43 11.15 -7.81
CA ALA A 155 16.60 12.30 -8.68
C ALA A 155 15.27 13.06 -8.89
N VAL A 156 15.35 14.34 -9.24
CA VAL A 156 14.17 15.10 -9.69
C VAL A 156 13.55 14.43 -10.91
N GLY A 157 12.22 14.28 -10.90
CA GLY A 157 11.47 13.59 -11.97
C GLY A 157 11.44 12.07 -11.84
N GLU A 158 12.19 11.47 -10.91
CA GLU A 158 12.16 10.05 -10.65
C GLU A 158 10.92 9.65 -9.85
N GLU A 159 10.36 8.48 -10.15
CA GLU A 159 9.23 7.91 -9.42
C GLU A 159 9.68 7.40 -8.05
N VAL A 160 8.98 7.81 -6.99
CA VAL A 160 9.12 7.24 -5.64
C VAL A 160 8.34 5.94 -5.59
N VAL A 161 9.02 4.84 -5.31
CA VAL A 161 8.45 3.49 -5.30
C VAL A 161 8.82 2.74 -4.03
N VAL A 162 7.93 1.84 -3.59
CA VAL A 162 8.11 1.02 -2.39
C VAL A 162 7.93 -0.46 -2.71
N ASP A 163 8.38 -1.33 -1.83
CA ASP A 163 8.02 -2.74 -1.88
C ASP A 163 6.73 -2.98 -1.08
N TYR A 164 5.70 -3.52 -1.73
CA TYR A 164 4.43 -3.84 -1.08
C TYR A 164 4.50 -5.07 -0.17
N TYR A 165 5.53 -5.91 -0.34
CA TYR A 165 5.65 -7.24 0.25
C TYR A 165 6.91 -7.40 1.09
N ILE A 166 7.41 -6.31 1.66
CA ILE A 166 8.69 -6.28 2.37
C ILE A 166 8.77 -7.27 3.55
N PHE A 167 7.62 -7.64 4.10
CA PHE A 167 7.53 -8.60 5.21
C PHE A 167 7.30 -10.04 4.77
N ASP A 168 7.09 -10.25 3.48
CA ASP A 168 6.84 -11.57 2.94
C ASP A 168 8.16 -12.20 2.49
N ASN A 169 8.50 -13.35 3.05
CA ASN A 169 9.67 -14.13 2.63
C ASN A 169 9.40 -14.81 1.28
N PHE A 170 9.55 -14.07 0.19
CA PHE A 170 9.55 -14.63 -1.16
C PHE A 170 10.97 -14.68 -1.70
N PRO A 171 11.69 -15.83 -1.57
CA PRO A 171 13.09 -15.94 -1.93
C PRO A 171 13.31 -15.84 -3.44
N THR A 172 12.35 -16.27 -4.26
CA THR A 172 12.52 -16.28 -5.72
C THR A 172 11.76 -15.14 -6.40
N ARG A 173 12.25 -14.76 -7.58
CA ARG A 173 11.55 -13.81 -8.46
C ARG A 173 10.19 -14.35 -8.89
N GLU A 174 10.10 -15.64 -9.17
CA GLU A 174 8.87 -16.29 -9.63
C GLU A 174 7.77 -16.23 -8.57
N GLU A 175 8.09 -16.53 -7.32
CA GLU A 175 7.15 -16.43 -6.20
C GLU A 175 6.65 -15.01 -6.03
N ARG A 176 7.54 -14.00 -6.06
CA ARG A 176 7.14 -12.59 -6.00
C ARG A 176 6.23 -12.18 -7.15
N MET A 177 6.58 -12.58 -8.38
CA MET A 177 5.75 -12.25 -9.55
C MET A 177 4.39 -12.92 -9.49
N THR A 178 4.34 -14.18 -9.08
CA THR A 178 3.09 -14.93 -8.90
C THR A 178 2.20 -14.23 -7.88
N LYS A 179 2.76 -13.84 -6.74
CA LYS A 179 2.00 -13.12 -5.71
C LYS A 179 1.50 -11.77 -6.21
N ILE A 180 2.37 -10.94 -6.78
CA ILE A 180 1.99 -9.63 -7.32
C ILE A 180 0.89 -9.77 -8.37
N ASN A 181 1.03 -10.71 -9.30
CA ASN A 181 0.04 -10.94 -10.34
C ASN A 181 -1.32 -11.37 -9.77
N ASN A 182 -1.30 -12.29 -8.81
CA ASN A 182 -2.54 -12.82 -8.21
C ASN A 182 -3.27 -11.80 -7.34
N GLU A 183 -2.53 -10.95 -6.63
CA GLU A 183 -3.12 -10.02 -5.64
C GLU A 183 -3.35 -8.62 -6.18
N ARG A 184 -2.51 -8.17 -7.08
CA ARG A 184 -2.51 -6.78 -7.56
C ARG A 184 -2.76 -6.66 -9.06
N LEU A 185 -2.86 -7.79 -9.78
CA LEU A 185 -3.17 -7.86 -11.21
C LEU A 185 -2.21 -7.05 -12.10
N PHE A 186 -0.92 -6.98 -11.73
CA PHE A 186 0.11 -6.40 -12.58
C PHE A 186 1.41 -7.20 -12.54
N MET A 187 2.29 -6.95 -13.52
CA MET A 187 3.62 -7.55 -13.60
C MET A 187 4.67 -6.49 -13.26
N CYS A 188 5.45 -6.72 -12.21
CA CYS A 188 6.60 -5.87 -11.93
C CYS A 188 7.66 -6.09 -13.00
N ARG A 189 8.03 -5.04 -13.73
CA ARG A 189 9.01 -5.11 -14.84
C ARG A 189 10.46 -5.13 -14.36
N TYR A 190 10.68 -4.98 -13.05
CA TYR A 190 12.03 -4.98 -12.52
C TYR A 190 12.63 -6.39 -12.54
N THR A 191 13.77 -6.54 -13.21
CA THR A 191 14.51 -7.79 -13.34
C THR A 191 15.66 -7.82 -12.31
N MET A 192 15.34 -8.01 -11.02
CA MET A 192 16.41 -8.30 -10.04
C MET A 192 17.04 -9.67 -10.31
N PRO A 193 18.38 -9.78 -10.24
CA PRO A 193 19.03 -11.07 -10.08
C PRO A 193 18.49 -11.78 -8.83
N THR A 194 18.38 -13.09 -8.90
CA THR A 194 17.78 -13.99 -7.89
C THR A 194 18.35 -13.87 -6.47
N GLU A 195 19.48 -13.18 -6.27
CA GLU A 195 20.25 -13.26 -5.03
C GLU A 195 20.30 -11.98 -4.18
N ARG A 196 19.62 -10.91 -4.57
CA ARG A 196 19.58 -9.69 -3.75
C ARG A 196 18.14 -9.26 -3.48
N LEU A 197 17.51 -9.85 -2.48
CA LEU A 197 16.57 -9.11 -1.64
C LEU A 197 17.23 -7.78 -1.28
N CYS A 198 16.52 -6.68 -1.41
CA CYS A 198 17.03 -5.37 -1.02
C CYS A 198 17.27 -5.37 0.50
N ILE A 199 18.40 -5.96 0.93
CA ILE A 199 18.88 -5.96 2.31
C ILE A 199 18.89 -4.52 2.85
N LYS A 200 19.10 -3.52 1.97
CA LYS A 200 19.00 -2.10 2.34
C LYS A 200 17.60 -1.71 2.83
N ALA A 201 16.53 -2.24 2.25
CA ALA A 201 15.19 -1.96 2.72
C ALA A 201 14.95 -2.56 4.12
N ILE A 202 15.46 -3.78 4.36
CA ILE A 202 15.38 -4.44 5.68
C ILE A 202 16.18 -3.66 6.74
N VAL A 203 17.35 -3.13 6.39
CA VAL A 203 18.19 -2.32 7.30
C VAL A 203 17.55 -0.96 7.60
N CYS A 204 16.75 -0.39 6.69
CA CYS A 204 16.03 0.86 6.92
C CYS A 204 14.87 0.74 7.93
N TYR A 205 14.39 -0.46 8.22
CA TYR A 205 13.36 -0.73 9.24
C TYR A 205 13.95 -0.89 10.65
N GLY A 206 15.14 -0.32 10.93
CA GLY A 206 15.85 -0.41 12.18
C GLY A 206 15.02 -0.10 13.43
N ASP A 207 14.32 -1.08 13.91
CA ASP A 207 13.89 -1.34 15.29
C ASP A 207 13.23 -2.73 15.38
N PHE A 208 13.84 -3.74 14.75
CA PHE A 208 13.47 -5.13 14.95
C PHE A 208 14.43 -5.79 15.96
N SER A 209 14.14 -5.56 17.25
CA SER A 209 14.72 -6.37 18.34
C SER A 209 14.14 -7.78 18.42
N LEU A 210 13.41 -8.26 17.39
CA LEU A 210 12.81 -9.58 17.36
C LEU A 210 12.80 -10.14 15.94
N CYS A 211 13.93 -10.50 15.41
CA CYS A 211 14.05 -11.63 14.47
C CYS A 211 15.52 -11.91 14.18
N TRP A 212 15.88 -13.13 14.45
CA TRP A 212 17.04 -13.97 14.19
C TRP A 212 17.68 -14.47 15.48
N GLN A 213 16.97 -15.39 16.13
CA GLN A 213 17.66 -16.57 16.69
C GLN A 213 17.37 -17.71 15.72
N VAL A 214 18.44 -18.13 15.04
CA VAL A 214 18.53 -19.38 14.28
C VAL A 214 18.34 -20.55 15.21
#